data_953975b28add3b92f10e68091e41de37
#
_entry.id   953975b28add3b92f10e68091e41de37
#
_cell.length_a   1.000
_cell.length_b   1.000
_cell.length_c   1.000
_cell.angle_alpha   90.00
_cell.angle_beta   90.00
_cell.angle_gamma   90.00
#
_symmetry.space_group_name_H-M   'P 1'
#
loop_
_entity.id
_entity.type
_entity.pdbx_description
1 polymer ?
#
loop_
_entity_poly.entity_id
_entity_poly.type
_entity_poly.pdbx_seq_one_letter_code
_entity_poly.pdbx_strand_id
1 'polypeptide(L)'
;YMNKVARTCYEEVDLVIFVIDRGRWLREEENILKNLKELDKPIILVINKIDRLKNSNGILPIMNDLSSKHNFEAIIPISALRKNNLEDLLSKVVDSIPSGEFHYPTIDEKEFSQSFYISEIIREKAINRLGDELPYRINVEIEKIQDNKFIKHIFSNIYVESSSQKAILLGKNGSMIKSIGTSSRKELEKELDSKINLQLRVRVKKNWTNDVNLLSKYGYK
;
A
#
# COMPACT_ATOMS: atom_id res chain seq x y z
N TYR A 1 0.36 7.01 -16.32
CA TYR A 1 1.69 6.52 -15.98
C TYR A 1 1.61 5.17 -15.27
N MET A 2 0.94 5.06 -14.13
CA MET A 2 0.80 3.82 -13.34
C MET A 2 0.25 2.64 -14.15
N ASN A 3 -0.79 2.84 -14.97
CA ASN A 3 -1.35 1.81 -15.84
C ASN A 3 -0.39 1.34 -16.94
N LYS A 4 0.53 2.21 -17.40
CA LYS A 4 1.54 1.83 -18.40
C LYS A 4 2.65 0.99 -17.76
N VAL A 5 3.09 1.36 -16.57
CA VAL A 5 4.10 0.61 -15.80
C VAL A 5 3.56 -0.77 -15.42
N ALA A 6 2.30 -0.87 -14.97
CA ALA A 6 1.69 -2.15 -14.66
C ALA A 6 1.68 -3.10 -15.87
N ARG A 7 1.44 -2.59 -17.09
CA ARG A 7 1.44 -3.44 -18.29
C ARG A 7 2.81 -4.00 -18.67
N THR A 8 3.89 -3.25 -18.48
CA THR A 8 5.24 -3.74 -18.76
C THR A 8 5.71 -4.81 -17.76
N CYS A 9 5.20 -4.80 -16.53
CA CYS A 9 5.55 -5.80 -15.53
C CYS A 9 4.89 -7.17 -15.75
N TYR A 10 3.80 -7.25 -16.52
CA TYR A 10 3.07 -8.53 -16.69
C TYR A 10 3.88 -9.62 -17.39
N GLU A 11 4.78 -9.26 -18.28
CA GLU A 11 5.61 -10.22 -19.05
C GLU A 11 6.72 -10.84 -18.19
N GLU A 12 7.16 -10.14 -17.14
CA GLU A 12 8.31 -10.49 -16.33
C GLU A 12 7.96 -11.25 -15.03
N VAL A 13 6.66 -11.47 -14.75
CA VAL A 13 6.22 -12.13 -13.51
C VAL A 13 5.82 -13.58 -13.75
N ASP A 14 5.96 -14.42 -12.72
CA ASP A 14 5.55 -15.84 -12.75
C ASP A 14 4.09 -16.02 -12.31
N LEU A 15 3.52 -15.08 -11.57
CA LEU A 15 2.17 -15.14 -11.02
C LEU A 15 1.56 -13.74 -10.98
N VAL A 16 0.27 -13.64 -11.30
CA VAL A 16 -0.50 -12.40 -11.16
C VAL A 16 -1.50 -12.53 -9.99
N ILE A 17 -1.47 -11.57 -9.08
CA ILE A 17 -2.49 -11.42 -8.04
C ILE A 17 -3.43 -10.28 -8.45
N PHE A 18 -4.66 -10.65 -8.84
CA PHE A 18 -5.68 -9.68 -9.23
C PHE A 18 -6.60 -9.39 -8.04
N VAL A 19 -6.49 -8.18 -7.49
CA VAL A 19 -7.22 -7.78 -6.27
C VAL A 19 -8.43 -6.95 -6.62
N ILE A 20 -9.62 -7.37 -6.12
CA ILE A 20 -10.88 -6.63 -6.28
C ILE A 20 -11.51 -6.27 -4.94
N ASP A 21 -12.33 -5.19 -4.92
CA ASP A 21 -13.02 -4.73 -3.72
C ASP A 21 -14.37 -5.44 -3.51
N ARG A 22 -14.50 -6.24 -2.46
CA ARG A 22 -15.76 -6.89 -2.01
C ARG A 22 -16.48 -7.71 -3.10
N GLY A 23 -15.76 -8.23 -4.05
CA GLY A 23 -16.33 -8.98 -5.18
C GLY A 23 -17.11 -8.11 -6.18
N ARG A 24 -16.95 -6.79 -6.15
CA ARG A 24 -17.49 -5.91 -7.18
C ARG A 24 -16.76 -6.14 -8.49
N TRP A 25 -17.56 -6.38 -9.53
CA TRP A 25 -17.05 -6.59 -10.88
C TRP A 25 -17.66 -5.56 -11.80
N LEU A 26 -16.89 -4.55 -12.17
CA LEU A 26 -17.29 -3.44 -13.02
C LEU A 26 -16.59 -3.57 -14.38
N ARG A 27 -16.77 -2.57 -15.22
CA ARG A 27 -16.15 -2.54 -16.56
C ARG A 27 -14.63 -2.45 -16.51
N GLU A 28 -14.10 -1.83 -15.48
CA GLU A 28 -12.66 -1.71 -15.24
C GLU A 28 -12.02 -3.08 -14.99
N GLU A 29 -12.61 -3.90 -14.12
CA GLU A 29 -12.13 -5.26 -13.82
C GLU A 29 -12.20 -6.15 -15.06
N GLU A 30 -13.29 -6.02 -15.85
CA GLU A 30 -13.44 -6.76 -17.11
C GLU A 30 -12.35 -6.39 -18.12
N ASN A 31 -11.99 -5.11 -18.22
CA ASN A 31 -10.94 -4.64 -19.11
C ASN A 31 -9.54 -5.12 -18.65
N ILE A 32 -9.30 -5.13 -17.34
CA ILE A 32 -8.06 -5.66 -16.76
C ILE A 32 -7.97 -7.16 -17.08
N LEU A 33 -9.03 -7.92 -16.81
CA LEU A 33 -9.04 -9.35 -17.05
C LEU A 33 -8.81 -9.69 -18.52
N LYS A 34 -9.33 -8.91 -19.48
CA LYS A 34 -9.05 -9.12 -20.90
C LYS A 34 -7.56 -9.05 -21.22
N ASN A 35 -6.86 -8.07 -20.65
CA ASN A 35 -5.41 -7.94 -20.84
C ASN A 35 -4.65 -9.09 -20.15
N LEU A 36 -5.11 -9.54 -18.97
CA LEU A 36 -4.50 -10.63 -18.23
C LEU A 36 -4.69 -11.99 -18.93
N LYS A 37 -5.80 -12.19 -19.65
CA LYS A 37 -6.04 -13.41 -20.43
C LYS A 37 -5.07 -13.61 -21.61
N GLU A 38 -4.45 -12.55 -22.08
CA GLU A 38 -3.43 -12.60 -23.14
C GLU A 38 -2.07 -13.09 -22.59
N LEU A 39 -1.93 -13.10 -21.25
CA LEU A 39 -0.75 -13.63 -20.58
C LEU A 39 -0.98 -15.12 -20.27
N ASP A 40 -0.08 -15.96 -20.68
CA ASP A 40 -0.08 -17.39 -20.32
C ASP A 40 0.53 -17.56 -18.91
N LYS A 41 -0.08 -16.91 -17.92
CA LYS A 41 0.38 -16.88 -16.53
C LYS A 41 -0.75 -17.23 -15.56
N PRO A 42 -0.45 -17.93 -14.44
CA PRO A 42 -1.45 -18.20 -13.42
C PRO A 42 -1.95 -16.89 -12.78
N ILE A 43 -3.26 -16.80 -12.55
CA ILE A 43 -3.91 -15.63 -11.95
C ILE A 43 -4.63 -16.06 -10.68
N ILE A 44 -4.24 -15.52 -9.53
CA ILE A 44 -5.01 -15.63 -8.29
C ILE A 44 -5.93 -14.42 -8.18
N LEU A 45 -7.24 -14.65 -8.08
CA LEU A 45 -8.22 -13.60 -7.81
C LEU A 45 -8.37 -13.41 -6.30
N VAL A 46 -8.12 -12.23 -5.81
CA VAL A 46 -8.23 -11.87 -4.39
C VAL A 46 -9.42 -10.94 -4.18
N ILE A 47 -10.40 -11.37 -3.39
CA ILE A 47 -11.54 -10.54 -3.00
C ILE A 47 -11.21 -9.90 -1.65
N ASN A 48 -10.78 -8.61 -1.67
CA ASN A 48 -10.40 -7.90 -0.44
C ASN A 48 -11.60 -7.17 0.20
N LYS A 49 -11.41 -6.76 1.45
CA LYS A 49 -12.37 -6.02 2.28
C LYS A 49 -13.64 -6.82 2.59
N ILE A 50 -13.54 -8.13 2.76
CA ILE A 50 -14.69 -8.98 3.14
C ILE A 50 -15.27 -8.59 4.51
N ASP A 51 -14.50 -7.93 5.37
CA ASP A 51 -14.95 -7.35 6.64
C ASP A 51 -16.07 -6.31 6.49
N ARG A 52 -16.25 -5.75 5.28
CA ARG A 52 -17.31 -4.79 4.93
C ARG A 52 -18.52 -5.44 4.26
N LEU A 53 -18.54 -6.76 4.08
CA LEU A 53 -19.72 -7.48 3.60
C LEU A 53 -20.75 -7.60 4.74
N LYS A 54 -22.01 -7.31 4.44
CA LYS A 54 -23.09 -7.35 5.44
C LYS A 54 -23.36 -8.76 5.98
N ASN A 55 -23.08 -9.81 5.17
CA ASN A 55 -23.26 -11.22 5.54
C ASN A 55 -22.05 -12.02 5.07
N SER A 56 -21.44 -12.78 5.97
CA SER A 56 -20.35 -13.71 5.64
C SER A 56 -20.79 -14.82 4.66
N ASN A 57 -22.07 -15.22 4.70
CA ASN A 57 -22.62 -16.22 3.77
C ASN A 57 -22.78 -15.68 2.33
N GLY A 58 -22.67 -14.37 2.11
CA GLY A 58 -22.75 -13.76 0.77
C GLY A 58 -21.52 -13.94 -0.08
N ILE A 59 -20.41 -14.46 0.47
CA ILE A 59 -19.15 -14.58 -0.28
C ILE A 59 -19.18 -15.73 -1.30
N LEU A 60 -19.80 -16.87 -0.95
CA LEU A 60 -19.85 -18.06 -1.80
C LEU A 60 -20.55 -17.81 -3.16
N PRO A 61 -21.75 -17.18 -3.21
CA PRO A 61 -22.37 -16.81 -4.47
C PRO A 61 -21.49 -15.88 -5.32
N ILE A 62 -20.81 -14.93 -4.70
CA ILE A 62 -19.87 -14.01 -5.37
C ILE A 62 -18.71 -14.81 -5.99
N MET A 63 -18.11 -15.72 -5.25
CA MET A 63 -17.01 -16.56 -5.74
C MET A 63 -17.46 -17.44 -6.92
N ASN A 64 -18.67 -18.01 -6.87
CA ASN A 64 -19.23 -18.80 -7.96
C ASN A 64 -19.45 -17.97 -9.24
N ASP A 65 -19.95 -16.74 -9.12
CA ASP A 65 -20.10 -15.84 -10.27
C ASP A 65 -18.73 -15.49 -10.87
N LEU A 66 -17.78 -15.16 -10.03
CA LEU A 66 -16.44 -14.79 -10.46
C LEU A 66 -15.66 -15.96 -11.09
N SER A 67 -15.87 -17.20 -10.61
CA SER A 67 -15.23 -18.40 -11.18
C SER A 67 -15.65 -18.66 -12.63
N SER A 68 -16.84 -18.20 -13.03
CA SER A 68 -17.31 -18.32 -14.41
C SER A 68 -16.61 -17.40 -15.40
N LYS A 69 -15.92 -16.35 -14.94
CA LYS A 69 -15.30 -15.32 -15.78
C LYS A 69 -13.94 -15.74 -16.34
N HIS A 70 -13.21 -16.54 -15.61
CA HIS A 70 -11.89 -17.05 -15.98
C HIS A 70 -11.53 -18.28 -15.13
N ASN A 71 -10.65 -19.12 -15.67
CA ASN A 71 -10.06 -20.23 -14.92
C ASN A 71 -8.93 -19.69 -14.01
N PHE A 72 -9.31 -19.08 -12.88
CA PHE A 72 -8.34 -18.58 -11.92
C PHE A 72 -7.66 -19.76 -11.21
N GLU A 73 -6.36 -19.61 -10.93
CA GLU A 73 -5.58 -20.56 -10.13
C GLU A 73 -6.17 -20.76 -8.73
N ALA A 74 -6.69 -19.66 -8.16
CA ALA A 74 -7.51 -19.67 -6.95
C ALA A 74 -8.34 -18.38 -6.85
N ILE A 75 -9.45 -18.43 -6.06
CA ILE A 75 -10.24 -17.27 -5.66
C ILE A 75 -10.20 -17.21 -4.14
N ILE A 76 -9.53 -16.20 -3.59
CA ILE A 76 -9.27 -16.12 -2.15
C ILE A 76 -9.91 -14.85 -1.56
N PRO A 77 -10.93 -15.00 -0.70
CA PRO A 77 -11.52 -13.89 0.01
C PRO A 77 -10.68 -13.52 1.23
N ILE A 78 -10.28 -12.24 1.33
CA ILE A 78 -9.45 -11.74 2.42
C ILE A 78 -10.00 -10.46 3.05
N SER A 79 -9.56 -10.18 4.27
CA SER A 79 -9.53 -8.83 4.81
C SER A 79 -8.09 -8.46 5.15
N ALA A 80 -7.46 -7.66 4.32
CA ALA A 80 -6.12 -7.17 4.59
C ALA A 80 -6.07 -6.35 5.88
N LEU A 81 -7.12 -5.55 6.15
CA LEU A 81 -7.24 -4.74 7.37
C LEU A 81 -7.28 -5.59 8.65
N ARG A 82 -8.02 -6.72 8.62
CA ARG A 82 -8.19 -7.63 9.77
C ARG A 82 -7.24 -8.82 9.74
N LYS A 83 -6.38 -8.89 8.74
CA LYS A 83 -5.45 -10.00 8.52
C LYS A 83 -6.13 -11.36 8.36
N ASN A 84 -7.39 -11.40 7.90
CA ASN A 84 -8.12 -12.65 7.67
C ASN A 84 -7.68 -13.27 6.34
N ASN A 85 -7.43 -14.60 6.34
CA ASN A 85 -7.03 -15.44 5.20
C ASN A 85 -5.75 -14.96 4.46
N LEU A 86 -4.88 -14.17 5.11
CA LEU A 86 -3.60 -13.78 4.50
C LEU A 86 -2.61 -14.93 4.45
N GLU A 87 -2.65 -15.85 5.42
CA GLU A 87 -1.81 -17.05 5.44
C GLU A 87 -2.19 -18.00 4.31
N ASP A 88 -3.49 -18.18 4.04
CA ASP A 88 -3.98 -18.97 2.93
C ASP A 88 -3.55 -18.38 1.57
N LEU A 89 -3.63 -17.05 1.44
CA LEU A 89 -3.13 -16.35 0.26
C LEU A 89 -1.64 -16.58 0.09
N LEU A 90 -0.85 -16.40 1.15
CA LEU A 90 0.60 -16.57 1.10
C LEU A 90 0.98 -18.01 0.73
N SER A 91 0.34 -19.02 1.34
CA SER A 91 0.56 -20.42 1.00
C SER A 91 0.28 -20.68 -0.47
N LYS A 92 -0.86 -20.21 -0.99
CA LYS A 92 -1.22 -20.42 -2.40
C LYS A 92 -0.25 -19.70 -3.34
N VAL A 93 0.23 -18.52 -3.00
CA VAL A 93 1.25 -17.80 -3.77
C VAL A 93 2.55 -18.61 -3.83
N VAL A 94 3.04 -19.11 -2.69
CA VAL A 94 4.25 -19.92 -2.62
C VAL A 94 4.10 -21.20 -3.45
N ASP A 95 2.95 -21.86 -3.39
CA ASP A 95 2.68 -23.09 -4.14
C ASP A 95 2.58 -22.87 -5.66
N SER A 96 2.21 -21.64 -6.08
CA SER A 96 2.02 -21.28 -7.50
C SER A 96 3.26 -20.70 -8.17
N ILE A 97 4.28 -20.32 -7.41
CA ILE A 97 5.55 -19.79 -7.95
C ILE A 97 6.52 -20.94 -8.23
N PRO A 98 7.17 -20.97 -9.42
CA PRO A 98 8.18 -21.98 -9.73
C PRO A 98 9.39 -21.88 -8.80
N SER A 99 9.97 -23.02 -8.45
CA SER A 99 11.25 -23.04 -7.73
C SER A 99 12.38 -22.56 -8.65
N GLY A 100 13.22 -21.66 -8.15
CA GLY A 100 14.31 -21.09 -8.94
C GLY A 100 15.37 -20.41 -8.06
N GLU A 101 16.37 -19.86 -8.72
CA GLU A 101 17.39 -19.04 -8.05
C GLU A 101 16.81 -17.66 -7.68
N PHE A 102 17.36 -17.05 -6.64
CA PHE A 102 16.95 -15.69 -6.28
C PHE A 102 17.38 -14.70 -7.37
N HIS A 103 16.43 -14.08 -8.04
CA HIS A 103 16.69 -13.07 -9.07
C HIS A 103 17.27 -11.76 -8.49
N TYR A 104 17.00 -11.50 -7.23
CA TYR A 104 17.52 -10.33 -6.53
C TYR A 104 18.54 -10.81 -5.49
N PRO A 105 19.80 -10.32 -5.54
CA PRO A 105 20.71 -10.55 -4.44
C PRO A 105 20.04 -10.02 -3.16
N THR A 106 20.31 -10.69 -2.04
CA THR A 106 19.88 -10.18 -0.73
C THR A 106 20.36 -8.73 -0.63
N ILE A 107 19.50 -7.82 -1.03
CA ILE A 107 19.74 -6.39 -0.88
C ILE A 107 19.96 -6.21 0.61
N ASP A 108 21.01 -5.50 0.97
CA ASP A 108 21.19 -5.02 2.35
C ASP A 108 19.93 -4.20 2.65
N GLU A 109 18.92 -4.89 3.20
CA GLU A 109 17.54 -4.40 3.41
C GLU A 109 17.52 -3.19 4.34
N LYS A 110 18.68 -2.86 4.95
CA LYS A 110 18.72 -1.96 6.09
C LYS A 110 18.57 -0.46 5.73
N GLU A 111 19.03 -0.01 4.57
CA GLU A 111 18.99 1.45 4.30
C GLU A 111 17.79 1.90 3.48
N PHE A 112 17.47 1.22 2.39
CA PHE A 112 16.32 1.61 1.57
C PHE A 112 15.00 1.26 2.24
N SER A 113 14.98 0.15 2.98
CA SER A 113 13.79 -0.33 3.65
C SER A 113 13.38 0.52 4.86
N GLN A 114 14.33 1.01 5.68
CA GLN A 114 13.99 1.69 6.93
C GLN A 114 13.31 3.05 6.72
N SER A 115 13.85 3.90 5.84
CA SER A 115 13.23 5.20 5.53
C SER A 115 11.87 5.03 4.86
N PHE A 116 11.74 4.08 3.93
CA PHE A 116 10.48 3.75 3.28
C PHE A 116 9.47 3.22 4.31
N TYR A 117 9.86 2.27 5.14
CA TYR A 117 9.00 1.71 6.18
C TYR A 117 8.48 2.77 7.17
N ILE A 118 9.38 3.64 7.65
CA ILE A 118 9.00 4.75 8.52
C ILE A 118 8.02 5.70 7.83
N SER A 119 8.27 6.03 6.55
CA SER A 119 7.39 6.92 5.78
C SER A 119 5.98 6.32 5.61
N GLU A 120 5.88 5.01 5.36
CA GLU A 120 4.60 4.33 5.21
C GLU A 120 3.80 4.26 6.51
N ILE A 121 4.43 4.03 7.67
CA ILE A 121 3.75 4.11 8.97
C ILE A 121 3.18 5.52 9.19
N ILE A 122 3.95 6.57 8.91
CA ILE A 122 3.48 7.95 9.05
C ILE A 122 2.33 8.21 8.07
N ARG A 123 2.44 7.75 6.83
CA ARG A 123 1.42 7.90 5.79
C ARG A 123 0.14 7.18 6.17
N GLU A 124 0.21 5.96 6.66
CA GLU A 124 -0.94 5.19 7.15
C GLU A 124 -1.69 5.94 8.27
N LYS A 125 -0.95 6.47 9.27
CA LYS A 125 -1.59 7.20 10.38
C LYS A 125 -2.22 8.52 9.92
N ALA A 126 -1.65 9.16 8.89
CA ALA A 126 -2.24 10.33 8.27
C ALA A 126 -3.52 9.97 7.50
N ILE A 127 -3.49 8.95 6.65
CA ILE A 127 -4.63 8.47 5.86
C ILE A 127 -5.80 8.08 6.75
N ASN A 128 -5.56 7.31 7.80
CA ASN A 128 -6.59 6.83 8.72
C ASN A 128 -7.34 7.97 9.47
N ARG A 129 -6.82 9.20 9.44
CA ARG A 129 -7.42 10.37 10.10
C ARG A 129 -8.04 11.39 9.16
N LEU A 130 -7.78 11.30 7.88
CA LEU A 130 -8.09 12.37 6.92
C LEU A 130 -9.35 12.11 6.08
N GLY A 131 -10.05 11.00 6.27
CA GLY A 131 -11.24 10.66 5.47
C GLY A 131 -10.95 10.36 4.00
N ASP A 132 -11.98 10.21 3.19
CA ASP A 132 -11.93 9.48 1.92
C ASP A 132 -11.19 10.18 0.75
N GLU A 133 -11.02 11.50 0.75
CA GLU A 133 -10.52 12.22 -0.43
C GLU A 133 -9.02 12.62 -0.38
N LEU A 134 -8.44 12.75 0.78
CA LEU A 134 -7.05 13.16 0.97
C LEU A 134 -5.99 12.05 0.86
N PRO A 135 -6.30 10.77 1.08
CA PRO A 135 -5.30 9.70 1.13
C PRO A 135 -4.41 9.57 -0.10
N TYR A 136 -4.96 9.84 -1.28
CA TYR A 136 -4.26 9.69 -2.57
C TYR A 136 -3.37 10.89 -2.95
N ARG A 137 -3.39 11.97 -2.12
CA ARG A 137 -2.68 13.21 -2.40
C ARG A 137 -1.68 13.60 -1.32
N ILE A 138 -1.31 12.61 -0.50
CA ILE A 138 -0.31 12.77 0.56
C ILE A 138 0.90 11.93 0.22
N ASN A 139 2.08 12.54 0.28
CA ASN A 139 3.34 11.83 0.28
C ASN A 139 4.13 12.15 1.54
N VAL A 140 4.88 11.16 2.04
CA VAL A 140 5.73 11.31 3.22
C VAL A 140 7.18 11.02 2.81
N GLU A 141 8.05 11.96 3.07
CA GLU A 141 9.49 11.85 2.81
C GLU A 141 10.26 11.96 4.12
N ILE A 142 11.14 11.02 4.36
CA ILE A 142 12.08 11.10 5.48
C ILE A 142 13.24 11.99 5.04
N GLU A 143 13.37 13.14 5.69
CA GLU A 143 14.44 14.12 5.41
C GLU A 143 15.76 13.66 6.02
N LYS A 144 15.71 13.13 7.25
CA LYS A 144 16.89 12.71 8.00
C LYS A 144 16.53 11.75 9.12
N ILE A 145 17.39 10.77 9.35
CA ILE A 145 17.39 9.94 10.55
C ILE A 145 18.75 10.17 11.25
N GLN A 146 18.70 10.50 12.53
CA GLN A 146 19.88 10.64 13.39
C GLN A 146 19.77 9.65 14.54
N ASP A 147 20.68 8.71 14.57
CA ASP A 147 20.71 7.66 15.58
C ASP A 147 21.69 8.07 16.69
N ASN A 148 21.16 8.32 17.87
CA ASN A 148 21.95 8.50 19.09
C ASN A 148 21.78 7.25 19.96
N LYS A 149 22.75 6.97 20.84
CA LYS A 149 22.75 5.76 21.70
C LYS A 149 21.43 5.47 22.43
N PHE A 150 20.59 6.49 22.67
CA PHE A 150 19.37 6.37 23.48
C PHE A 150 18.09 6.76 22.77
N ILE A 151 18.15 7.58 21.70
CA ILE A 151 16.99 8.15 21.04
C ILE A 151 17.28 8.29 19.55
N LYS A 152 16.37 7.78 18.72
CA LYS A 152 16.40 7.98 17.27
C LYS A 152 15.60 9.23 16.90
N HIS A 153 16.25 10.22 16.32
CA HIS A 153 15.61 11.44 15.84
C HIS A 153 15.23 11.29 14.37
N ILE A 154 13.93 11.39 14.07
CA ILE A 154 13.38 11.25 12.72
C ILE A 154 12.75 12.57 12.32
N PHE A 155 13.21 13.13 11.19
CA PHE A 155 12.69 14.34 10.58
C PHE A 155 11.95 13.96 9.31
N SER A 156 10.67 14.31 9.22
CA SER A 156 9.82 13.94 8.10
C SER A 156 9.01 15.12 7.57
N ASN A 157 8.89 15.19 6.25
CA ASN A 157 8.02 16.12 5.54
C ASN A 157 6.80 15.38 5.01
N ILE A 158 5.62 15.91 5.28
CA ILE A 158 4.36 15.47 4.67
C ILE A 158 3.99 16.47 3.61
N TYR A 159 3.97 16.03 2.34
CA TYR A 159 3.62 16.87 1.20
C TYR A 159 2.14 16.73 0.88
N VAL A 160 1.52 17.86 0.61
CA VAL A 160 0.14 18.01 0.13
C VAL A 160 0.11 18.96 -1.06
N GLU A 161 -0.94 18.92 -1.88
CA GLU A 161 -1.03 19.70 -3.11
C GLU A 161 -1.52 21.15 -2.89
N SER A 162 -2.26 21.42 -1.80
CA SER A 162 -2.89 22.72 -1.56
C SER A 162 -2.80 23.19 -0.11
N SER A 163 -2.97 24.52 0.07
CA SER A 163 -3.03 25.11 1.40
C SER A 163 -4.24 24.68 2.20
N SER A 164 -5.37 24.37 1.55
CA SER A 164 -6.55 23.81 2.20
C SER A 164 -6.27 22.41 2.77
N GLN A 165 -5.63 21.53 2.01
CA GLN A 165 -5.18 20.23 2.49
C GLN A 165 -4.19 20.34 3.65
N LYS A 166 -3.25 21.30 3.58
CA LYS A 166 -2.33 21.59 4.68
C LYS A 166 -3.09 22.00 5.94
N ALA A 167 -4.10 22.85 5.82
CA ALA A 167 -4.91 23.28 6.97
C ALA A 167 -5.66 22.08 7.62
N ILE A 168 -6.23 21.19 6.80
CA ILE A 168 -6.89 19.96 7.27
C ILE A 168 -5.91 19.07 8.01
N LEU A 169 -4.72 18.84 7.45
CA LEU A 169 -3.69 17.98 8.04
C LEU A 169 -3.11 18.54 9.33
N LEU A 170 -2.99 19.85 9.45
CA LEU A 170 -2.59 20.50 10.70
C LEU A 170 -3.71 20.38 11.75
N GLY A 171 -4.96 20.60 11.34
CA GLY A 171 -6.10 20.67 12.25
C GLY A 171 -6.10 21.92 13.12
N LYS A 172 -7.16 22.11 13.93
CA LYS A 172 -7.28 23.26 14.84
C LYS A 172 -6.12 23.24 15.84
N ASN A 173 -5.35 24.32 15.88
CA ASN A 173 -4.18 24.49 16.76
C ASN A 173 -3.15 23.35 16.64
N GLY A 174 -3.02 22.72 15.49
CA GLY A 174 -2.08 21.63 15.25
C GLY A 174 -2.51 20.29 15.86
N SER A 175 -3.76 20.13 16.26
CA SER A 175 -4.25 18.92 16.95
C SER A 175 -4.15 17.66 16.09
N MET A 176 -4.44 17.76 14.79
CA MET A 176 -4.42 16.61 13.87
C MET A 176 -2.98 16.11 13.65
N ILE A 177 -2.06 17.00 13.29
CA ILE A 177 -0.65 16.62 13.08
C ILE A 177 0.01 16.09 14.36
N LYS A 178 -0.36 16.62 15.53
CA LYS A 178 0.09 16.11 16.84
C LYS A 178 -0.43 14.69 17.08
N SER A 179 -1.70 14.44 16.76
CA SER A 179 -2.30 13.09 16.87
C SER A 179 -1.62 12.07 15.95
N ILE A 180 -1.37 12.47 14.68
CA ILE A 180 -0.64 11.65 13.71
C ILE A 180 0.77 11.34 14.26
N GLY A 181 1.51 12.35 14.65
CA GLY A 181 2.87 12.19 15.17
C GLY A 181 2.92 11.28 16.42
N THR A 182 1.96 11.43 17.34
CA THR A 182 1.91 10.59 18.54
C THR A 182 1.66 9.13 18.20
N SER A 183 0.74 8.83 17.27
CA SER A 183 0.43 7.45 16.90
C SER A 183 1.57 6.81 16.12
N SER A 184 2.13 7.55 15.15
CA SER A 184 3.28 7.10 14.38
C SER A 184 4.48 6.80 15.27
N ARG A 185 4.77 7.70 16.21
CA ARG A 185 5.85 7.50 17.16
C ARG A 185 5.68 6.24 17.99
N LYS A 186 4.49 6.02 18.58
CA LYS A 186 4.24 4.83 19.41
C LYS A 186 4.42 3.53 18.65
N GLU A 187 4.01 3.49 17.38
CA GLU A 187 4.18 2.30 16.54
C GLU A 187 5.63 2.11 16.14
N LEU A 188 6.31 3.18 15.73
CA LEU A 188 7.72 3.14 15.39
C LEU A 188 8.60 2.75 16.58
N GLU A 189 8.29 3.21 17.80
CA GLU A 189 8.99 2.82 19.04
C GLU A 189 8.88 1.31 19.28
N LYS A 190 7.70 0.73 19.00
CA LYS A 190 7.47 -0.73 19.10
C LYS A 190 8.21 -1.52 18.02
N GLU A 191 8.16 -1.06 16.78
CA GLU A 191 8.72 -1.78 15.63
C GLU A 191 10.26 -1.70 15.57
N LEU A 192 10.83 -0.57 15.99
CA LEU A 192 12.28 -0.33 15.97
C LEU A 192 12.96 -0.59 17.30
N ASP A 193 12.24 -1.03 18.32
CA ASP A 193 12.71 -1.25 19.69
C ASP A 193 13.61 -0.12 20.21
N SER A 194 13.22 1.12 19.96
CA SER A 194 14.00 2.32 20.25
C SER A 194 13.13 3.48 20.64
N LYS A 195 13.59 4.34 21.56
CA LYS A 195 12.91 5.63 21.79
C LYS A 195 13.03 6.53 20.59
N ILE A 196 11.92 7.18 20.21
CA ILE A 196 11.84 8.00 18.99
C ILE A 196 11.42 9.43 19.31
N ASN A 197 12.19 10.37 18.77
CA ASN A 197 11.79 11.77 18.64
C ASN A 197 11.39 12.01 17.18
N LEU A 198 10.07 12.03 16.91
CA LEU A 198 9.50 12.23 15.58
C LEU A 198 9.11 13.70 15.38
N GLN A 199 9.70 14.34 14.38
CA GLN A 199 9.35 15.70 13.95
C GLN A 199 8.68 15.65 12.58
N LEU A 200 7.41 16.10 12.52
CA LEU A 200 6.62 16.17 11.30
C LEU A 200 6.48 17.61 10.84
N ARG A 201 6.72 17.89 9.55
CA ARG A 201 6.48 19.18 8.89
C ARG A 201 5.53 19.00 7.73
N VAL A 202 4.53 19.86 7.60
CA VAL A 202 3.60 19.84 6.46
C VAL A 202 4.01 20.91 5.44
N ARG A 203 4.26 20.47 4.21
CA ARG A 203 4.68 21.33 3.09
C ARG A 203 3.68 21.23 1.95
N VAL A 204 3.41 22.36 1.31
CA VAL A 204 2.60 22.39 0.08
C VAL A 204 3.52 22.27 -1.12
N LYS A 205 3.24 21.30 -2.00
CA LYS A 205 3.91 21.09 -3.26
C LYS A 205 2.87 20.85 -4.35
N LYS A 206 2.61 21.87 -5.14
CA LYS A 206 1.59 21.83 -6.19
C LYS A 206 1.93 20.78 -7.26
N ASN A 207 0.91 20.07 -7.72
CA ASN A 207 0.97 19.12 -8.85
C ASN A 207 2.04 18.00 -8.72
N TRP A 208 2.48 17.66 -7.51
CA TRP A 208 3.50 16.63 -7.32
C TRP A 208 3.05 15.25 -7.85
N THR A 209 1.74 14.98 -7.87
CA THR A 209 1.15 13.74 -8.39
C THR A 209 1.29 13.59 -9.92
N ASN A 210 1.57 14.67 -10.64
CA ASN A 210 1.78 14.68 -12.08
C ASN A 210 3.26 14.84 -12.48
N ASP A 211 4.16 15.02 -11.52
CA ASP A 211 5.59 15.19 -11.77
C ASP A 211 6.30 13.83 -11.75
N VAL A 212 6.64 13.32 -12.94
CA VAL A 212 7.28 12.01 -13.14
C VAL A 212 8.60 11.89 -12.35
N ASN A 213 9.40 12.97 -12.29
CA ASN A 213 10.66 12.96 -11.55
C ASN A 213 10.44 12.83 -10.04
N LEU A 214 9.39 13.49 -9.53
CA LEU A 214 9.03 13.39 -8.13
C LEU A 214 8.42 12.03 -7.79
N LEU A 215 7.55 11.50 -8.67
CA LEU A 215 6.98 10.16 -8.52
C LEU A 215 8.09 9.11 -8.45
N SER A 216 9.07 9.17 -9.36
CA SER A 216 10.24 8.27 -9.33
C SER A 216 11.06 8.42 -8.04
N LYS A 217 11.30 9.67 -7.58
CA LYS A 217 11.99 9.95 -6.31
C LYS A 217 11.26 9.40 -5.10
N TYR A 218 9.94 9.37 -5.16
CA TYR A 218 9.06 8.88 -4.07
C TYR A 218 8.78 7.36 -4.15
N GLY A 219 9.46 6.64 -5.05
CA GLY A 219 9.34 5.19 -5.17
C GLY A 219 8.24 4.71 -6.13
N TYR A 220 7.53 5.62 -6.78
CA TYR A 220 6.61 5.29 -7.88
C TYR A 220 7.41 5.13 -9.18
N LYS A 221 8.08 4.01 -9.33
CA LYS A 221 8.84 3.66 -10.54
C LYS A 221 7.98 2.97 -11.58
#